data_4364e745519edc78df22fd4ed2b77d56
#
_entry.id   4364e745519edc78df22fd4ed2b77d56
#
_cell.length_a   1.000
_cell.length_b   1.000
_cell.length_c   1.000
_cell.angle_alpha   90.00
_cell.angle_beta   90.00
_cell.angle_gamma   90.00
#
_symmetry.space_group_name_H-M   'P 1'
#
loop_
_entity.id
_entity.type
_entity.pdbx_description
1 polymer ?
#
loop_
_entity_poly.entity_id
_entity_poly.type
_entity_poly.pdbx_seq_one_letter_code
_entity_poly.pdbx_strand_id
1 'polypeptide(L)'
;MSIISNSLKRIKPSPTIAVTQKARELRAAGKDVIGLGAGEPDFDTPDNVKRAAIKAIKDGDTKYTAVDGTPALKKAIINKF
;
A
#
# COMPACT_ATOMS: atom_id res chain seq x y z
N MET A 1 35.00 -5.16 -5.96
CA MET A 1 34.31 -4.95 -7.24
C MET A 1 32.79 -4.92 -6.99
N SER A 2 32.10 -3.91 -7.39
CA SER A 2 30.63 -3.82 -7.21
C SER A 2 29.94 -4.54 -8.39
N ILE A 3 28.98 -5.42 -8.07
CA ILE A 3 28.10 -6.07 -9.05
C ILE A 3 26.90 -5.19 -9.44
N ILE A 4 26.78 -4.01 -8.82
CA ILE A 4 25.68 -3.07 -9.06
C ILE A 4 26.04 -2.15 -10.23
N SER A 5 25.09 -1.98 -11.15
CA SER A 5 25.24 -1.06 -12.30
C SER A 5 25.55 0.37 -11.86
N ASN A 6 26.40 1.06 -12.60
CA ASN A 6 26.67 2.48 -12.41
C ASN A 6 25.40 3.36 -12.54
N SER A 7 24.41 2.92 -13.30
CA SER A 7 23.12 3.61 -13.40
C SER A 7 22.39 3.65 -12.05
N LEU A 8 22.46 2.60 -11.25
CA LEU A 8 21.85 2.56 -9.92
C LEU A 8 22.51 3.51 -8.92
N LYS A 9 23.79 3.81 -9.10
CA LYS A 9 24.50 4.78 -8.24
C LYS A 9 23.99 6.22 -8.39
N ARG A 10 23.29 6.52 -9.49
CA ARG A 10 22.69 7.84 -9.77
C ARG A 10 21.26 7.96 -9.26
N ILE A 11 20.63 6.86 -8.88
CA ILE A 11 19.27 6.84 -8.35
C ILE A 11 19.30 7.13 -6.86
N LYS A 12 18.58 8.16 -6.44
CA LYS A 12 18.44 8.49 -5.02
C LYS A 12 17.27 7.70 -4.43
N PRO A 13 17.38 7.19 -3.19
CA PRO A 13 16.25 6.60 -2.47
C PRO A 13 15.09 7.60 -2.33
N SER A 14 13.85 7.07 -2.23
CA SER A 14 12.68 7.90 -1.96
C SER A 14 12.78 8.57 -0.59
N PRO A 15 12.72 9.92 -0.50
CA PRO A 15 12.76 10.62 0.79
C PRO A 15 11.59 10.24 1.71
N THR A 16 10.41 10.00 1.15
CA THR A 16 9.20 9.61 1.90
C THR A 16 9.38 8.25 2.58
N ILE A 17 9.94 7.28 1.86
CA ILE A 17 10.23 5.95 2.41
C ILE A 17 11.30 6.07 3.51
N ALA A 18 12.35 6.85 3.29
CA ALA A 18 13.42 7.05 4.26
C ALA A 18 12.89 7.66 5.58
N VAL A 19 12.03 8.67 5.51
CA VAL A 19 11.40 9.30 6.69
C VAL A 19 10.54 8.31 7.45
N THR A 20 9.71 7.54 6.76
CA THR A 20 8.85 6.52 7.37
C THR A 20 9.67 5.43 8.05
N GLN A 21 10.73 4.97 7.40
CA GLN A 21 11.64 3.98 7.97
C GLN A 21 12.33 4.52 9.22
N LYS A 22 12.82 5.76 9.18
CA LYS A 22 13.47 6.39 10.34
C LYS A 22 12.52 6.53 11.54
N ALA A 23 11.26 6.90 11.30
CA ALA A 23 10.26 6.97 12.35
C ALA A 23 10.02 5.60 13.00
N ARG A 24 9.96 4.53 12.22
CA ARG A 24 9.82 3.16 12.72
C ARG A 24 11.01 2.73 13.59
N GLU A 25 12.22 3.01 13.13
CA GLU A 25 13.47 2.70 13.88
C GLU A 25 13.51 3.42 15.23
N LEU A 26 13.15 4.71 15.25
CA LEU A 26 13.14 5.49 16.48
C LEU A 26 12.07 4.99 17.47
N ARG A 27 10.89 4.61 17.00
CA ARG A 27 9.86 3.98 17.85
C ARG A 27 10.33 2.65 18.41
N ALA A 28 10.96 1.82 17.59
CA ALA A 28 11.53 0.54 18.04
C ALA A 28 12.64 0.73 19.08
N ALA A 29 13.35 1.86 19.03
CA ALA A 29 14.34 2.25 20.05
C ALA A 29 13.72 2.89 21.31
N GLY A 30 12.39 2.86 21.46
CA GLY A 30 11.67 3.36 22.63
C GLY A 30 11.43 4.86 22.66
N LYS A 31 11.64 5.57 21.54
CA LYS A 31 11.36 7.00 21.46
C LYS A 31 9.88 7.25 21.13
N ASP A 32 9.30 8.28 21.76
CA ASP A 32 7.95 8.75 21.44
C ASP A 32 8.01 9.61 20.17
N VAL A 33 7.62 8.99 19.04
CA VAL A 33 7.68 9.64 17.72
C VAL A 33 6.28 9.70 17.12
N ILE A 34 5.84 10.92 16.82
CA ILE A 34 4.62 11.18 16.05
C ILE A 34 4.99 11.15 14.56
N GLY A 35 4.42 10.21 13.82
CA GLY A 35 4.68 10.05 12.38
C GLY A 35 3.70 10.83 11.52
N LEU A 36 4.20 11.83 10.81
CA LEU A 36 3.46 12.62 9.83
C LEU A 36 3.98 12.40 8.40
N GLY A 37 4.81 11.38 8.21
CA GLY A 37 5.51 11.12 6.95
C GLY A 37 4.69 10.34 5.92
N ALA A 38 3.68 9.59 6.35
CA ALA A 38 2.79 8.84 5.45
C ALA A 38 1.34 9.29 5.65
N GLY A 39 0.61 9.45 4.54
CA GLY A 39 -0.81 9.74 4.57
C GLY A 39 -1.60 8.43 4.55
N GLU A 40 -2.24 8.09 5.66
CA GLU A 40 -3.16 6.95 5.75
C GLU A 40 -4.31 7.30 6.69
N PRO A 41 -5.52 6.75 6.47
CA PRO A 41 -6.63 6.95 7.38
C PRO A 41 -6.32 6.44 8.79
N ASP A 42 -6.74 7.19 9.81
CA ASP A 42 -6.63 6.82 11.21
C ASP A 42 -7.58 5.67 11.58
N PHE A 43 -8.74 5.66 10.95
CA PHE A 43 -9.73 4.59 11.11
C PHE A 43 -9.35 3.36 10.28
N ASP A 44 -9.67 2.20 10.82
CA ASP A 44 -9.54 0.95 10.11
C ASP A 44 -10.52 0.85 8.92
N THR A 45 -10.23 -0.03 7.98
CA THR A 45 -11.14 -0.31 6.86
C THR A 45 -12.51 -0.74 7.40
N PRO A 46 -13.62 -0.21 6.86
CA PRO A 46 -14.96 -0.60 7.31
C PRO A 46 -15.21 -2.12 7.26
N ASP A 47 -15.92 -2.64 8.25
CA ASP A 47 -16.12 -4.08 8.40
C ASP A 47 -16.81 -4.75 7.20
N ASN A 48 -17.76 -4.06 6.57
CA ASN A 48 -18.41 -4.58 5.36
C ASN A 48 -17.43 -4.76 4.21
N VAL A 49 -16.44 -3.86 4.07
CA VAL A 49 -15.39 -3.96 3.06
C VAL A 49 -14.46 -5.12 3.38
N LYS A 50 -14.03 -5.25 4.64
CA LYS A 50 -13.20 -6.38 5.09
C LYS A 50 -13.89 -7.72 4.85
N ARG A 51 -15.16 -7.85 5.20
CA ARG A 51 -15.94 -9.08 4.97
C ARG A 51 -16.06 -9.42 3.48
N ALA A 52 -16.28 -8.42 2.62
CA ALA A 52 -16.35 -8.63 1.17
C ALA A 52 -15.02 -9.15 0.61
N ALA A 53 -13.90 -8.61 1.05
CA ALA A 53 -12.57 -9.06 0.65
C ALA A 53 -12.29 -10.51 1.11
N ILE A 54 -12.61 -10.84 2.37
CA ILE A 54 -12.47 -12.19 2.91
C ILE A 54 -13.34 -13.19 2.13
N LYS A 55 -14.59 -12.80 1.82
CA LYS A 55 -15.48 -13.64 1.02
C LYS A 55 -14.92 -13.90 -0.37
N ALA A 56 -14.44 -12.88 -1.05
CA ALA A 56 -13.82 -13.02 -2.38
C ALA A 56 -12.65 -14.01 -2.38
N ILE A 57 -11.78 -13.93 -1.37
CA ILE A 57 -10.66 -14.86 -1.21
C ILE A 57 -11.18 -16.30 -0.99
N LYS A 58 -12.15 -16.50 -0.09
CA LYS A 58 -12.73 -17.82 0.18
C LYS A 58 -13.44 -18.42 -1.02
N ASP A 59 -14.06 -17.59 -1.85
CA ASP A 59 -14.75 -18.00 -3.08
C ASP A 59 -13.77 -18.31 -4.24
N GLY A 60 -12.47 -18.08 -4.03
CA GLY A 60 -11.44 -18.35 -5.03
C GLY A 60 -11.25 -17.25 -6.08
N ASP A 61 -11.77 -16.04 -5.81
CA ASP A 61 -11.54 -14.87 -6.67
C ASP A 61 -10.10 -14.36 -6.51
N THR A 62 -9.15 -15.13 -7.02
CA THR A 62 -7.72 -14.95 -6.82
C THR A 62 -6.92 -15.02 -8.12
N LYS A 63 -7.57 -14.83 -9.26
CA LYS A 63 -6.96 -14.89 -10.59
C LYS A 63 -6.83 -13.51 -11.21
N TYR A 64 -6.07 -13.41 -12.29
CA TYR A 64 -5.96 -12.17 -13.04
C TYR A 64 -7.30 -11.73 -13.62
N THR A 65 -7.51 -10.42 -13.60
CA THR A 65 -8.63 -9.77 -14.26
C THR A 65 -8.23 -9.28 -15.65
N ALA A 66 -9.18 -8.69 -16.40
CA ALA A 66 -8.84 -7.87 -17.55
C ALA A 66 -7.94 -6.69 -17.11
N VAL A 67 -7.14 -6.17 -18.04
CA VAL A 67 -6.17 -5.08 -17.78
C VAL A 67 -6.83 -3.84 -17.16
N ASP A 68 -8.06 -3.56 -17.55
CA ASP A 68 -8.86 -2.41 -17.09
C ASP A 68 -9.75 -2.71 -15.88
N GLY A 69 -9.57 -3.87 -15.26
CA GLY A 69 -10.30 -4.27 -14.06
C GLY A 69 -11.54 -5.12 -14.30
N THR A 70 -12.30 -5.38 -13.24
CA THR A 70 -13.50 -6.22 -13.33
C THR A 70 -14.72 -5.44 -13.82
N PRO A 71 -15.62 -6.08 -14.59
CA PRO A 71 -16.89 -5.45 -15.00
C PRO A 71 -17.74 -4.98 -13.80
N ALA A 72 -17.72 -5.73 -12.70
CA ALA A 72 -18.45 -5.39 -11.49
C ALA A 72 -17.94 -4.08 -10.86
N LEU A 73 -16.62 -3.90 -10.77
CA LEU A 73 -16.05 -2.66 -10.25
C LEU A 73 -16.35 -1.48 -11.17
N LYS A 74 -16.21 -1.65 -12.48
CA LYS A 74 -16.53 -0.60 -13.45
C LYS A 74 -17.99 -0.14 -13.34
N LYS A 75 -18.92 -1.10 -13.23
CA LYS A 75 -20.35 -0.79 -13.04
C LYS A 75 -20.60 -0.05 -11.71
N ALA A 76 -19.95 -0.46 -10.64
CA ALA A 76 -20.06 0.22 -9.35
C ALA A 76 -19.58 1.67 -9.41
N ILE A 77 -18.47 1.93 -10.12
CA ILE A 77 -17.94 3.27 -10.33
C ILE A 77 -18.94 4.13 -11.13
N ILE A 78 -19.47 3.58 -12.23
CA ILE A 78 -20.48 4.27 -13.07
C ILE A 78 -21.70 4.64 -12.23
N ASN A 79 -22.20 3.72 -11.40
CA ASN A 79 -23.36 3.96 -10.55
C ASN A 79 -23.09 4.99 -9.46
N LYS A 80 -21.83 5.12 -8.99
CA LYS A 80 -21.44 6.09 -7.97
C LYS A 80 -21.35 7.51 -8.52
N PHE A 81 -20.85 7.68 -9.73
CA PHE A 81 -20.59 8.96 -10.39
C PHE A 81 -21.51 9.25 -11.57
#